data_bfb879cc622d96f0751768f1cb73fe5b
#
_entry.id   bfb879cc622d96f0751768f1cb73fe5b
#
_cell.length_a   1.000
_cell.length_b   1.000
_cell.length_c   1.000
_cell.angle_alpha   90.00
_cell.angle_beta   90.00
_cell.angle_gamma   90.00
#
_symmetry.space_group_name_H-M   'P 1'
#
loop_
_entity.id
_entity.type
_entity.pdbx_description
1 polymer ?
#
loop_
_entity_poly.entity_id
_entity_poly.type
_entity_poly.pdbx_seq_one_letter_code
_entity_poly.pdbx_strand_id
1 'polypeptide(L)'
;LVMDGQVIASAHNMRETWQDPVAHAEVLAVREASARLGTWRLQDATLYVTLEPCLMCAGALVLARISRLVYGCRDAKAGALGSVYDVVRDGRLNHTYPITPGVLEAECRDVLKDFFAGLRAEGRGVGSS
;
A
#
# COMPACT_ATOMS: atom_id res chain seq x y z
N LEU A 1 -4.60 -0.28 -8.09
CA LEU A 1 -4.45 -1.68 -8.44
C LEU A 1 -4.79 -1.88 -9.91
N VAL A 2 -3.88 -2.49 -10.64
CA VAL A 2 -3.96 -2.58 -12.11
C VAL A 2 -3.92 -4.04 -12.55
N MET A 3 -4.78 -4.39 -13.51
CA MET A 3 -4.79 -5.70 -14.17
C MET A 3 -4.98 -5.47 -15.68
N ASP A 4 -4.18 -6.15 -16.51
CA ASP A 4 -4.27 -6.06 -17.97
C ASP A 4 -4.26 -4.61 -18.48
N GLY A 5 -3.43 -3.76 -17.87
CA GLY A 5 -3.30 -2.36 -18.26
C GLY A 5 -4.46 -1.47 -17.82
N GLN A 6 -5.41 -1.98 -17.05
CA GLN A 6 -6.57 -1.22 -16.59
C GLN A 6 -6.57 -1.04 -15.08
N VAL A 7 -6.93 0.16 -14.62
CA VAL A 7 -7.10 0.44 -13.20
C VAL A 7 -8.40 -0.23 -12.72
N ILE A 8 -8.27 -1.24 -11.87
CA ILE A 8 -9.41 -1.99 -11.33
C ILE A 8 -9.92 -1.35 -10.04
N ALA A 9 -9.01 -0.82 -9.23
CA ALA A 9 -9.36 -0.16 -7.97
C ALA A 9 -8.37 0.96 -7.69
N SER A 10 -8.86 2.01 -7.04
CA SER A 10 -8.00 3.06 -6.52
C SER A 10 -8.56 3.52 -5.17
N ALA A 11 -7.66 3.86 -4.26
CA ALA A 11 -8.05 4.27 -2.92
C ALA A 11 -6.99 5.19 -2.32
N HIS A 12 -7.37 5.87 -1.27
CA HIS A 12 -6.45 6.65 -0.45
C HIS A 12 -6.74 6.38 1.02
N ASN A 13 -5.83 6.78 1.88
CA ASN A 13 -5.95 6.54 3.32
C ASN A 13 -7.19 7.24 3.87
N MET A 14 -8.07 6.49 4.51
CA MET A 14 -9.32 6.99 5.12
C MET A 14 -9.33 6.86 6.64
N ARG A 15 -8.15 6.61 7.25
CA ARG A 15 -8.04 6.36 8.68
C ARG A 15 -8.61 7.50 9.53
N GLU A 16 -8.24 8.73 9.20
CA GLU A 16 -8.73 9.91 9.93
C GLU A 16 -10.20 10.21 9.61
N THR A 17 -10.58 10.13 8.35
CA THR A 17 -11.95 10.44 7.92
C THR A 17 -12.97 9.47 8.53
N TRP A 18 -12.65 8.18 8.52
CA TRP A 18 -13.55 7.13 9.01
C TRP A 18 -13.31 6.76 10.47
N GLN A 19 -12.27 7.32 11.11
CA GLN A 19 -11.84 6.90 12.45
C GLN A 19 -11.65 5.37 12.50
N ASP A 20 -11.02 4.83 11.47
CA ASP A 20 -10.77 3.41 11.29
C ASP A 20 -9.26 3.16 11.21
N PRO A 21 -8.67 2.52 12.21
CA PRO A 21 -7.21 2.33 12.28
C PRO A 21 -6.64 1.45 11.17
N VAL A 22 -7.47 0.67 10.49
CA VAL A 22 -7.01 -0.23 9.43
C VAL A 22 -7.42 0.24 8.03
N ALA A 23 -7.99 1.44 7.90
CA ALA A 23 -8.44 1.99 6.61
C ALA A 23 -7.27 2.57 5.80
N HIS A 24 -6.23 1.75 5.59
CA HIS A 24 -5.10 2.09 4.74
C HIS A 24 -5.48 1.92 3.26
N ALA A 25 -4.90 2.74 2.40
CA ALA A 25 -5.20 2.74 0.96
C ALA A 25 -5.06 1.35 0.34
N GLU A 26 -4.03 0.61 0.71
CA GLU A 26 -3.75 -0.71 0.15
C GLU A 26 -4.86 -1.72 0.48
N VAL A 27 -5.32 -1.71 1.75
CA VAL A 27 -6.42 -2.60 2.19
C VAL A 27 -7.71 -2.23 1.46
N LEU A 28 -8.00 -0.94 1.34
CA LEU A 28 -9.20 -0.47 0.65
C LEU A 28 -9.18 -0.83 -0.84
N ALA A 29 -8.04 -0.70 -1.50
CA ALA A 29 -7.89 -1.07 -2.90
C ALA A 29 -8.10 -2.57 -3.12
N VAL A 30 -7.55 -3.41 -2.26
CA VAL A 30 -7.74 -4.87 -2.30
C VAL A 30 -9.22 -5.22 -2.13
N ARG A 31 -9.89 -4.61 -1.16
CA ARG A 31 -11.33 -4.84 -0.92
C ARG A 31 -12.17 -4.45 -2.13
N GLU A 32 -11.92 -3.27 -2.68
CA GLU A 32 -12.66 -2.80 -3.86
C GLU A 32 -12.44 -3.72 -5.06
N ALA A 33 -11.20 -4.10 -5.33
CA ALA A 33 -10.87 -4.99 -6.44
C ALA A 33 -11.53 -6.36 -6.28
N SER A 34 -11.49 -6.93 -5.07
CA SER A 34 -12.08 -8.23 -4.78
C SER A 34 -13.59 -8.22 -4.96
N ALA A 35 -14.25 -7.18 -4.48
CA ALA A 35 -15.69 -7.01 -4.65
C ALA A 35 -16.07 -6.86 -6.12
N ARG A 36 -15.29 -6.06 -6.86
CA ARG A 36 -15.55 -5.78 -8.27
C ARG A 36 -15.35 -7.00 -9.16
N LEU A 37 -14.33 -7.81 -8.87
CA LEU A 37 -13.99 -8.99 -9.66
C LEU A 37 -14.69 -10.27 -9.18
N GLY A 38 -15.32 -10.23 -8.01
CA GLY A 38 -15.99 -11.39 -7.43
C GLY A 38 -15.04 -12.48 -6.97
N THR A 39 -13.80 -12.15 -6.65
CA THR A 39 -12.80 -13.10 -6.17
C THR A 39 -11.82 -12.42 -5.23
N TRP A 40 -11.35 -13.16 -4.21
CA TRP A 40 -10.29 -12.68 -3.34
C TRP A 40 -8.89 -12.89 -3.91
N ARG A 41 -8.75 -13.74 -4.92
CA ARG A 41 -7.46 -13.99 -5.57
C ARG A 41 -7.20 -12.95 -6.65
N LEU A 42 -6.21 -12.10 -6.41
CA LEU A 42 -5.85 -11.01 -7.32
C LEU A 42 -4.52 -11.33 -8.02
N GLN A 43 -4.44 -12.54 -8.59
CA GLN A 43 -3.19 -13.13 -9.09
C GLN A 43 -2.50 -12.36 -10.21
N ASP A 44 -3.25 -11.64 -11.03
CA ASP A 44 -2.68 -10.89 -12.15
C ASP A 44 -2.57 -9.39 -11.85
N ALA A 45 -2.73 -9.03 -10.58
CA ALA A 45 -2.76 -7.64 -10.17
C ALA A 45 -1.38 -7.11 -9.80
N THR A 46 -1.11 -5.86 -10.21
CA THR A 46 0.00 -5.06 -9.72
C THR A 46 -0.56 -3.94 -8.88
N LEU A 47 -0.07 -3.78 -7.67
CA LEU A 47 -0.42 -2.64 -6.83
C LEU A 47 0.66 -1.57 -6.92
N TYR A 48 0.25 -0.35 -7.22
CA TYR A 48 1.11 0.83 -7.22
C TYR A 48 0.75 1.68 -6.01
N VAL A 49 1.72 2.00 -5.19
CA VAL A 49 1.50 2.75 -3.95
C VAL A 49 2.58 3.80 -3.74
N THR A 50 2.20 4.94 -3.18
CA THR A 50 3.10 6.08 -2.96
C THR A 50 4.16 5.78 -1.91
N LEU A 51 3.73 5.20 -0.78
CA LEU A 51 4.58 4.90 0.37
C LEU A 51 4.69 3.40 0.56
N GLU A 52 5.87 2.92 0.92
CA GLU A 52 6.11 1.51 1.25
C GLU A 52 5.06 0.99 2.22
N PRO A 53 4.38 -0.12 1.91
CA PRO A 53 3.35 -0.68 2.79
C PRO A 53 3.87 -1.07 4.17
N CYS A 54 3.02 -0.89 5.17
CA CYS A 54 3.27 -1.34 6.54
C CYS A 54 3.06 -2.86 6.66
N LEU A 55 3.33 -3.41 7.85
CA LEU A 55 3.24 -4.84 8.11
C LEU A 55 1.85 -5.41 7.81
N MET A 56 0.79 -4.71 8.22
CA MET A 56 -0.59 -5.13 7.96
C MET A 56 -0.87 -5.20 6.46
N CYS A 57 -0.51 -4.14 5.73
CA CYS A 57 -0.77 -4.07 4.29
C CYS A 57 0.07 -5.07 3.50
N ALA A 58 1.34 -5.21 3.84
CA ALA A 58 2.20 -6.21 3.20
C ALA A 58 1.63 -7.62 3.37
N GLY A 59 1.12 -7.94 4.56
CA GLY A 59 0.46 -9.21 4.82
C GLY A 59 -0.85 -9.36 4.06
N ALA A 60 -1.65 -8.30 3.97
CA ALA A 60 -2.90 -8.32 3.19
C ALA A 60 -2.64 -8.63 1.72
N LEU A 61 -1.56 -8.10 1.17
CA LEU A 61 -1.17 -8.34 -0.23
C LEU A 61 -0.70 -9.78 -0.45
N VAL A 62 -0.07 -10.40 0.54
CA VAL A 62 0.22 -11.85 0.52
C VAL A 62 -1.08 -12.64 0.46
N LEU A 63 -2.05 -12.31 1.33
CA LEU A 63 -3.34 -12.99 1.36
C LEU A 63 -4.10 -12.84 0.05
N ALA A 64 -4.03 -11.70 -0.58
CA ALA A 64 -4.70 -11.42 -1.86
C ALA A 64 -4.00 -12.08 -3.06
N ARG A 65 -2.79 -12.62 -2.88
CA ARG A 65 -1.99 -13.26 -3.94
C ARG A 65 -1.65 -12.33 -5.08
N ILE A 66 -1.36 -11.06 -4.84
CA ILE A 66 -0.97 -10.12 -5.90
C ILE A 66 0.30 -10.60 -6.62
N SER A 67 0.48 -10.19 -7.86
CA SER A 67 1.64 -10.61 -8.64
C SER A 67 2.83 -9.67 -8.55
N ARG A 68 2.61 -8.39 -8.21
CA ARG A 68 3.70 -7.41 -8.10
C ARG A 68 3.28 -6.22 -7.25
N LEU A 69 4.25 -5.66 -6.53
CA LEU A 69 4.09 -4.38 -5.85
C LEU A 69 5.12 -3.38 -6.35
N VAL A 70 4.67 -2.16 -6.63
CA VAL A 70 5.53 -1.03 -7.00
C VAL A 70 5.29 0.09 -5.99
N TYR A 71 6.35 0.59 -5.35
CA TYR A 71 6.18 1.72 -4.44
C TYR A 71 7.16 2.85 -4.72
N GLY A 72 6.78 4.07 -4.30
CA GLY A 72 7.59 5.27 -4.49
C GLY A 72 8.65 5.43 -3.44
N CYS A 73 8.26 5.82 -2.22
CA CYS A 73 9.23 6.08 -1.15
C CYS A 73 9.22 5.01 -0.07
N ARG A 74 10.39 4.82 0.55
CA ARG A 74 10.54 3.95 1.71
C ARG A 74 9.91 4.60 2.93
N ASP A 75 9.42 3.76 3.84
CA ASP A 75 8.93 4.20 5.14
C ASP A 75 9.89 3.67 6.22
N ALA A 76 10.76 4.56 6.71
CA ALA A 76 11.76 4.20 7.71
C ALA A 76 11.16 3.86 9.08
N LYS A 77 9.90 4.23 9.33
CA LYS A 77 9.23 4.00 10.62
C LYS A 77 8.40 2.73 10.64
N ALA A 78 7.73 2.41 9.55
CA ALA A 78 6.75 1.33 9.53
C ALA A 78 6.82 0.44 8.29
N GLY A 79 7.72 0.68 7.35
CA GLY A 79 7.80 -0.06 6.11
C GLY A 79 8.14 -1.53 6.32
N ALA A 80 7.40 -2.41 5.67
CA ALA A 80 7.52 -3.86 5.85
C ALA A 80 8.03 -4.59 4.61
N LEU A 81 8.49 -3.87 3.60
CA LEU A 81 9.01 -4.43 2.36
C LEU A 81 10.47 -4.03 2.14
N GLY A 82 11.24 -4.01 3.23
CA GLY A 82 12.68 -3.80 3.20
C GLY A 82 13.21 -2.76 4.18
N SER A 83 12.35 -1.89 4.74
CA SER A 83 12.82 -0.84 5.66
C SER A 83 12.92 -1.31 7.11
N VAL A 84 11.80 -1.60 7.77
CA VAL A 84 11.80 -2.11 9.15
C VAL A 84 11.67 -3.63 9.16
N TYR A 85 10.77 -4.15 8.34
CA TYR A 85 10.57 -5.58 8.12
C TYR A 85 10.74 -5.89 6.64
N ASP A 86 10.90 -7.16 6.33
CA ASP A 86 10.95 -7.64 4.95
C ASP A 86 10.08 -8.89 4.82
N VAL A 87 8.78 -8.67 4.68
CA VAL A 87 7.76 -9.74 4.70
C VAL A 87 7.94 -10.71 3.53
N VAL A 88 8.26 -10.20 2.33
CA VAL A 88 8.31 -11.05 1.13
C VAL A 88 9.55 -11.94 1.06
N ARG A 89 10.58 -11.66 1.84
CA ARG A 89 11.80 -12.51 1.93
C ARG A 89 11.68 -13.61 2.95
N ASP A 90 10.58 -13.63 3.72
CA ASP A 90 10.35 -14.70 4.69
C ASP A 90 9.92 -15.97 3.94
N GLY A 91 10.80 -16.97 3.87
CA GLY A 91 10.54 -18.20 3.13
C GLY A 91 9.45 -19.11 3.72
N ARG A 92 8.87 -18.72 4.85
CA ARG A 92 7.79 -19.48 5.49
C ARG A 92 6.41 -19.13 4.95
N LEU A 93 6.29 -18.05 4.18
CA LEU A 93 4.99 -17.63 3.63
C LEU A 93 4.62 -18.46 2.41
N ASN A 94 3.32 -18.72 2.24
CA ASN A 94 2.77 -19.50 1.12
C ASN A 94 2.85 -18.78 -0.21
N HIS A 95 2.94 -17.47 -0.19
CA HIS A 95 2.98 -16.63 -1.38
C HIS A 95 3.89 -15.44 -1.14
N THR A 96 4.63 -15.06 -2.16
CA THR A 96 5.41 -13.82 -2.18
C THR A 96 5.16 -13.11 -3.49
N TYR A 97 5.61 -11.87 -3.58
CA TYR A 97 5.46 -11.07 -4.79
C TYR A 97 6.72 -10.22 -4.99
N PRO A 98 7.15 -10.02 -6.25
CA PRO A 98 8.28 -9.15 -6.54
C PRO A 98 7.94 -7.69 -6.23
N ILE A 99 8.95 -6.94 -5.80
CA ILE A 99 8.83 -5.54 -5.40
C ILE A 99 9.72 -4.69 -6.28
N THR A 100 9.18 -3.58 -6.77
CA THR A 100 9.93 -2.54 -7.49
C THR A 100 9.89 -1.27 -6.64
N PRO A 101 10.96 -0.95 -5.90
CA PRO A 101 11.01 0.25 -5.07
C PRO A 101 11.47 1.46 -5.85
N GLY A 102 11.23 2.65 -5.32
CA GLY A 102 11.84 3.90 -5.79
C GLY A 102 11.26 4.48 -7.07
N VAL A 103 10.10 4.03 -7.50
CA VAL A 103 9.45 4.56 -8.71
C VAL A 103 8.86 5.93 -8.40
N LEU A 104 9.29 6.97 -9.12
CA LEU A 104 8.90 8.36 -8.88
C LEU A 104 9.11 8.76 -7.42
N GLU A 105 10.22 8.31 -6.82
CA GLU A 105 10.47 8.47 -5.38
C GLU A 105 10.40 9.92 -4.93
N ALA A 106 11.02 10.84 -5.66
CA ALA A 106 11.04 12.26 -5.30
C ALA A 106 9.64 12.87 -5.34
N GLU A 107 8.88 12.60 -6.38
CA GLU A 107 7.51 13.09 -6.54
C GLU A 107 6.59 12.52 -5.47
N CYS A 108 6.74 11.23 -5.16
CA CYS A 108 5.97 10.59 -4.09
C CYS A 108 6.30 11.19 -2.73
N ARG A 109 7.59 11.43 -2.46
CA ARG A 109 8.04 12.06 -1.22
C ARG A 109 7.44 13.47 -1.06
N ASP A 110 7.44 14.25 -2.14
CA ASP A 110 6.92 15.61 -2.11
C ASP A 110 5.41 15.63 -1.84
N VAL A 111 4.65 14.73 -2.48
CA VAL A 111 3.22 14.60 -2.23
C VAL A 111 2.94 14.28 -0.76
N LEU A 112 3.69 13.36 -0.17
CA LEU A 112 3.53 12.98 1.23
C LEU A 112 3.92 14.12 2.18
N LYS A 113 5.01 14.83 1.89
CA LYS A 113 5.44 15.98 2.69
C LYS A 113 4.37 17.08 2.71
N ASP A 114 3.81 17.40 1.56
CA ASP A 114 2.78 18.41 1.44
C ASP A 114 1.51 18.00 2.18
N PHE A 115 1.11 16.74 2.07
CA PHE A 115 -0.04 16.19 2.78
C PHE A 115 0.14 16.27 4.29
N PHE A 116 1.27 15.81 4.82
CA PHE A 116 1.55 15.83 6.25
C PHE A 116 1.71 17.25 6.79
N ALA A 117 2.28 18.15 6.02
CA ALA A 117 2.35 19.57 6.39
C ALA A 117 0.94 20.16 6.52
N GLY A 118 0.03 19.83 5.61
CA GLY A 118 -1.37 20.24 5.67
C GLY A 118 -2.08 19.72 6.93
N LEU A 119 -1.86 18.45 7.28
CA LEU A 119 -2.44 17.86 8.48
C LEU A 119 -1.94 18.56 9.75
N ARG A 120 -0.63 18.84 9.83
CA ARG A 120 -0.07 19.55 10.99
C ARG A 120 -0.64 20.97 11.10
N ALA A 121 -0.81 21.68 9.99
CA ALA A 121 -1.41 23.01 9.97
C ALA A 121 -2.87 22.99 10.46
N GLU A 122 -3.59 21.89 10.23
CA GLU A 122 -4.97 21.70 10.70
C GLU A 122 -5.03 21.17 12.14
N GLY A 123 -3.88 20.95 12.78
CA GLY A 123 -3.84 20.40 14.13
C GLY A 123 -4.13 18.92 14.22
N ARG A 124 -4.10 18.18 13.10
CA ARG A 124 -4.33 16.74 13.09
C ARG A 124 -3.03 15.97 13.34
N GLY A 125 -3.16 14.78 13.93
CA GLY A 125 -2.05 13.89 14.10
C GLY A 125 -1.53 13.38 12.76
N VAL A 126 -0.19 13.15 12.69
CA VAL A 126 0.46 12.57 11.52
C VAL A 126 0.62 11.08 11.77
N GLY A 127 -0.14 10.27 11.03
CA GLY A 127 -0.03 8.83 11.07
C GLY A 127 0.67 8.29 9.85
N SER A 128 1.31 7.11 9.97
CA SER A 128 1.74 6.34 8.81
C SER A 128 0.53 5.74 8.11
N SER A 129 0.63 5.59 6.82
CA SER A 129 -0.47 5.07 6.01
C SER A 129 -0.78 3.61 6.30
#